data_4ba371601034f17941c741c1311a16b6
#
_entry.id   4ba371601034f17941c741c1311a16b6
#
_cell.length_a   1.000
_cell.length_b   1.000
_cell.length_c   1.000
_cell.angle_alpha   90.00
_cell.angle_beta   90.00
_cell.angle_gamma   90.00
#
_symmetry.space_group_name_H-M   'P 1'
#
loop_
_entity.id
_entity.type
_entity.pdbx_description
1 polymer ?
#
loop_
_entity_poly.entity_id
_entity_poly.type
_entity_poly.pdbx_seq_one_letter_code
_entity_poly.pdbx_strand_id
1 'polypeptide(L)' 'MKILVAERLKELMKESGVTQYALAKAIGMRQSNVSEWLSQKKEPSIKSLWLLADFFDVDIDLLIGRKNY' A
#
# COMPACT_ATOMS: atom_id res chain seq x y z
N MET A 1 18.16 -0.39 -7.88
CA MET A 1 17.15 -0.15 -6.84
C MET A 1 15.81 -0.67 -7.31
N LYS A 2 15.09 -1.36 -6.45
CA LYS A 2 13.76 -1.88 -6.80
C LYS A 2 12.75 -1.46 -5.73
N ILE A 3 11.68 -0.81 -6.16
CA ILE A 3 10.60 -0.40 -5.26
C ILE A 3 9.55 -1.50 -5.23
N LEU A 4 9.29 -2.06 -4.05
CA LEU A 4 8.44 -3.24 -3.89
C LEU A 4 7.06 -2.92 -3.32
N VAL A 5 6.60 -1.68 -3.48
CA VAL A 5 5.35 -1.25 -2.83
C VAL A 5 4.14 -2.11 -3.24
N ALA A 6 4.03 -2.48 -4.51
CA ALA A 6 2.92 -3.30 -4.97
C ALA A 6 2.94 -4.68 -4.30
N GLU A 7 4.10 -5.31 -4.24
CA GLU A 7 4.25 -6.64 -3.61
C GLU A 7 3.96 -6.58 -2.11
N ARG A 8 4.53 -5.58 -1.42
CA ARG A 8 4.32 -5.39 0.02
C ARG A 8 2.86 -5.11 0.33
N LEU A 9 2.23 -4.27 -0.49
CA LEU A 9 0.81 -3.93 -0.32
C LEU A 9 -0.07 -5.17 -0.46
N LYS A 10 0.20 -6.01 -1.47
CA LYS A 10 -0.53 -7.27 -1.64
C LYS A 10 -0.38 -8.18 -0.42
N GLU A 11 0.82 -8.32 0.10
CA GLU A 11 1.08 -9.13 1.28
C GLU A 11 0.32 -8.62 2.50
N LEU A 12 0.39 -7.32 2.75
CA LEU A 12 -0.29 -6.69 3.89
C LEU A 12 -1.80 -6.81 3.78
N MET A 13 -2.34 -6.63 2.58
CA MET A 13 -3.78 -6.78 2.35
C MET A 13 -4.23 -8.22 2.57
N LYS A 14 -3.43 -9.18 2.11
CA LYS A 14 -3.73 -10.60 2.30
C LYS A 14 -3.73 -10.98 3.77
N GLU A 15 -2.73 -10.53 4.51
CA GLU A 15 -2.61 -10.81 5.94
C GLU A 15 -3.76 -10.20 6.75
N SER A 16 -4.17 -8.98 6.41
CA SER A 16 -5.23 -8.28 7.13
C SER A 16 -6.63 -8.65 6.66
N GLY A 17 -6.75 -9.26 5.48
CA GLY A 17 -8.03 -9.59 4.89
C GLY A 17 -8.80 -8.39 4.34
N VAL A 18 -8.16 -7.23 4.23
CA VAL A 18 -8.83 -6.02 3.76
C VAL A 18 -8.96 -6.04 2.23
N THR A 19 -10.13 -5.59 1.74
CA THR A 19 -10.36 -5.46 0.29
C THR A 19 -9.83 -4.13 -0.22
N GLN A 20 -9.67 -4.00 -1.55
CA GLN A 20 -9.26 -2.74 -2.17
C GLN A 20 -10.24 -1.62 -1.84
N TYR A 21 -11.53 -1.91 -1.89
CA TYR A 21 -12.56 -0.94 -1.57
C TYR A 21 -12.46 -0.46 -0.12
N ALA A 22 -12.36 -1.39 0.82
CA ALA A 22 -12.27 -1.07 2.24
C ALA A 22 -11.01 -0.28 2.55
N LEU A 23 -9.87 -0.67 1.97
CA LEU A 23 -8.62 0.05 2.15
C LEU A 23 -8.71 1.48 1.63
N ALA A 24 -9.21 1.64 0.40
CA ALA A 24 -9.35 2.95 -0.20
C ALA A 24 -10.24 3.86 0.65
N LYS A 25 -11.36 3.33 1.11
CA LYS A 25 -12.28 4.07 1.97
C LYS A 25 -11.62 4.49 3.28
N ALA A 26 -10.85 3.59 3.89
CA ALA A 26 -10.19 3.85 5.17
C ALA A 26 -9.15 4.97 5.06
N ILE A 27 -8.43 5.05 3.96
CA ILE A 27 -7.39 6.08 3.75
C ILE A 27 -7.91 7.30 3.00
N GLY A 28 -9.21 7.35 2.69
CA GLY A 28 -9.83 8.53 2.04
C GLY A 28 -9.50 8.66 0.57
N MET A 29 -9.30 7.55 -0.13
CA MET A 29 -8.95 7.54 -1.54
C MET A 29 -9.95 6.71 -2.35
N ARG A 30 -9.78 6.70 -3.66
CA ARG A 30 -10.64 5.91 -4.55
C ARG A 30 -10.09 4.50 -4.70
N GLN A 31 -10.98 3.53 -4.90
CA GLN A 31 -10.56 2.15 -5.17
C GLN A 31 -9.65 2.08 -6.40
N SER A 32 -9.88 2.89 -7.41
CA SER A 32 -9.05 2.94 -8.61
C SER A 32 -7.59 3.29 -8.30
N ASN A 33 -7.35 4.13 -7.30
CA ASN A 33 -5.99 4.44 -6.86
C ASN A 33 -5.29 3.19 -6.33
N VAL A 34 -5.97 2.45 -5.46
CA VAL A 34 -5.41 1.21 -4.90
C VAL A 34 -5.14 0.19 -6.02
N SER A 35 -6.08 0.04 -6.94
CA SER A 35 -5.93 -0.85 -8.07
C SER A 35 -4.72 -0.50 -8.94
N GLU A 36 -4.51 0.79 -9.19
CA GLU A 36 -3.37 1.27 -9.97
C GLU A 36 -2.04 0.99 -9.27
N TRP A 37 -1.99 1.13 -7.94
CA TRP A 37 -0.78 0.81 -7.18
C TRP A 37 -0.47 -0.69 -7.24
N LEU A 38 -1.49 -1.53 -7.09
CA LEU A 38 -1.31 -2.98 -7.12
C LEU A 38 -0.90 -3.50 -8.49
N SER A 39 -1.39 -2.86 -9.56
CA SER A 39 -1.04 -3.22 -10.94
C SER A 39 0.24 -2.55 -11.43
N GLN A 40 0.84 -1.71 -10.62
CA GLN A 40 2.07 -0.98 -10.92
C GLN A 40 1.92 0.06 -12.04
N LYS A 41 0.69 0.47 -12.35
CA LYS A 41 0.45 1.55 -13.31
C LYS A 41 0.88 2.89 -12.74
N LYS A 42 0.72 3.07 -11.44
CA LYS A 42 1.13 4.27 -10.72
C LYS A 42 1.70 3.88 -9.37
N GLU A 43 2.57 4.72 -8.86
CA GLU A 43 3.10 4.58 -7.50
C GLU A 43 2.31 5.48 -6.55
N PRO A 44 2.14 5.06 -5.30
CA PRO A 44 1.52 5.93 -4.30
C PRO A 44 2.36 7.21 -4.10
N SER A 45 1.69 8.33 -3.91
CA SER A 45 2.37 9.57 -3.51
C SER A 45 2.96 9.40 -2.11
N ILE A 46 3.81 10.35 -1.71
CA ILE A 46 4.37 10.33 -0.34
C ILE A 46 3.25 10.34 0.70
N LYS A 47 2.22 11.17 0.48
CA LYS A 47 1.07 11.22 1.37
C LYS A 47 0.34 9.88 1.43
N SER A 48 0.14 9.24 0.27
CA SER A 48 -0.51 7.94 0.22
C SER A 48 0.31 6.87 0.93
N LEU A 49 1.63 6.89 0.77
CA LEU A 49 2.52 5.98 1.49
C LEU A 49 2.39 6.15 3.00
N TRP A 50 2.34 7.39 3.46
CA TRP A 50 2.14 7.68 4.89
C TRP A 50 0.83 7.07 5.40
N LEU A 51 -0.26 7.29 4.66
CA LEU A 51 -1.58 6.79 5.04
C LEU A 51 -1.62 5.25 5.04
N LEU A 52 -0.98 4.62 4.05
CA LEU A 52 -0.90 3.16 3.99
C LEU A 52 -0.09 2.59 5.14
N ALA A 53 1.06 3.19 5.44
CA ALA A 53 1.91 2.76 6.54
C ALA A 53 1.17 2.88 7.88
N ASP A 54 0.43 3.97 8.07
CA ASP A 54 -0.40 4.18 9.25
C ASP A 54 -1.49 3.12 9.38
N PHE A 55 -2.19 2.86 8.28
CA PHE A 55 -3.29 1.89 8.26
C PHE A 55 -2.82 0.49 8.64
N PHE A 56 -1.68 0.06 8.08
CA PHE A 56 -1.13 -1.28 8.35
C PHE A 56 -0.19 -1.32 9.55
N ASP A 57 0.06 -0.18 10.18
CA ASP A 57 0.97 -0.06 11.32
C ASP A 57 2.37 -0.62 11.01
N VAL A 58 2.92 -0.17 9.90
CA VAL A 58 4.27 -0.56 9.45
C VAL A 58 5.07 0.68 9.07
N ASP A 59 6.40 0.51 9.01
CA ASP A 59 7.27 1.58 8.52
C ASP A 59 7.12 1.75 7.01
N ILE A 60 7.32 2.97 6.53
CA ILE A 60 7.35 3.24 5.09
C ILE A 60 8.48 2.44 4.43
N ASP A 61 9.62 2.29 5.09
CA ASP A 61 10.74 1.49 4.58
C ASP A 61 10.33 0.05 4.29
N LEU A 62 9.53 -0.56 5.16
CA LEU A 62 9.00 -1.89 4.93
C LEU A 62 8.04 -1.90 3.74
N LEU A 63 7.17 -0.90 3.68
CA LEU A 63 6.16 -0.80 2.63
C LEU A 63 6.77 -0.67 1.23
N ILE A 64 7.89 0.04 1.10
CA ILE A 64 8.54 0.22 -0.20
C ILE A 64 9.62 -0.82 -0.49
N GLY A 65 9.91 -1.70 0.45
CA GLY A 65 10.85 -2.80 0.26
C GLY A 65 12.30 -2.50 0.64
N ARG A 66 12.56 -1.39 1.34
CA ARG A 66 13.91 -1.09 1.85
C ARG A 66 14.24 -1.87 3.10
N LYS A 67 13.21 -2.36 3.79
CA LYS A 67 13.33 -3.10 5.04
C LYS A 67 12.52 -4.39 4.90
N ASN A 68 13.02 -5.48 5.43
CA ASN A 68 12.29 -6.75 5.47
C ASN A 68 11.63 -6.92 6.84
N TYR A 69 10.69 -7.85 6.87
CA TYR A 69 10.01 -8.22 8.11
C TYR A 69 10.97 -8.72 9.18
#